data_a01087c229670fb92781e8648301379f
#
_entry.id   a01087c229670fb92781e8648301379f
#
_cell.length_a   1.000
_cell.length_b   1.000
_cell.length_c   1.000
_cell.angle_alpha   90.00
_cell.angle_beta   90.00
_cell.angle_gamma   90.00
#
_symmetry.space_group_name_H-M   'P 1'
#
loop_
_entity.id
_entity.type
_entity.pdbx_description
1 polymer ?
#
loop_
_entity_poly.entity_id
_entity_poly.type
_entity_poly.pdbx_seq_one_letter_code
_entity_poly.pdbx_strand_id
1 'polypeptide(L)'
;GFRMRRFMERRLGEVFPGWAHVETTHSWRGFVCMAARLTPSLGALPDDESVFFALGYHGNGVAAAPWAGRLLAQLIGGKADSADIPAVLRGPPRSIPFPALRRWYLKGALGYYRFMDL
;
A
#
# COMPACT_ATOMS: atom_id res chain seq x y z
N GLY A 1 12.90 8.53 13.30
CA GLY A 1 14.02 7.86 12.84
C GLY A 1 14.70 6.84 13.73
N PHE A 2 15.58 7.28 14.60
CA PHE A 2 16.51 6.44 15.36
C PHE A 2 15.86 5.39 16.31
N ARG A 3 14.78 5.76 16.98
CA ARG A 3 14.03 4.85 17.86
C ARG A 3 13.38 3.68 17.10
N MET A 4 12.86 3.94 15.90
CA MET A 4 12.26 2.90 15.06
C MET A 4 13.32 1.95 14.50
N ARG A 5 14.47 2.47 14.07
CA ARG A 5 15.59 1.63 13.60
C ARG A 5 16.02 0.65 14.70
N ARG A 6 16.33 1.12 15.91
CA ARG A 6 16.68 0.25 17.05
C ARG A 6 15.60 -0.79 17.40
N PHE A 7 14.32 -0.39 17.29
CA PHE A 7 13.22 -1.33 17.47
C PHE A 7 13.26 -2.45 16.43
N MET A 8 13.43 -2.09 15.15
CA MET A 8 13.48 -3.07 14.05
C MET A 8 14.70 -3.99 14.15
N GLU A 9 15.88 -3.45 14.49
CA GLU A 9 17.11 -4.24 14.70
C GLU A 9 16.93 -5.26 15.82
N ARG A 10 16.34 -4.85 16.93
CA ARG A 10 16.03 -5.78 18.03
C ARG A 10 15.07 -6.87 17.59
N ARG A 11 13.97 -6.52 16.92
CA ARG A 11 12.97 -7.47 16.40
C ARG A 11 13.57 -8.43 15.38
N LEU A 12 14.49 -7.94 14.54
CA LEU A 12 15.21 -8.80 13.61
C LEU A 12 16.01 -9.89 14.34
N GLY A 13 16.75 -9.53 15.38
CA GLY A 13 17.49 -10.48 16.20
C GLY A 13 16.60 -11.47 16.98
N GLU A 14 15.42 -11.02 17.43
CA GLU A 14 14.44 -11.88 18.11
C GLU A 14 13.81 -12.92 17.14
N VAL A 15 13.45 -12.50 15.93
CA VAL A 15 12.81 -13.35 14.91
C VAL A 15 13.84 -14.23 14.19
N PHE A 16 15.04 -13.72 13.97
CA PHE A 16 16.14 -14.40 13.29
C PHE A 16 17.41 -14.38 14.15
N PRO A 17 17.51 -15.23 15.19
CA PRO A 17 18.65 -15.21 16.11
C PRO A 17 20.02 -15.35 15.44
N GLY A 18 20.10 -16.09 14.34
CA GLY A 18 21.32 -16.20 13.51
C GLY A 18 21.79 -14.89 12.90
N TRP A 19 20.94 -13.86 12.83
CA TRP A 19 21.25 -12.54 12.28
C TRP A 19 21.42 -11.46 13.35
N ALA A 20 21.38 -11.81 14.62
CA ALA A 20 21.50 -10.85 15.72
C ALA A 20 22.83 -10.08 15.73
N HIS A 21 23.88 -10.65 15.10
CA HIS A 21 25.21 -10.05 14.98
C HIS A 21 25.40 -9.24 13.68
N VAL A 22 24.41 -9.24 12.76
CA VAL A 22 24.53 -8.56 11.47
C VAL A 22 24.32 -7.07 11.65
N GLU A 23 25.28 -6.28 11.19
CA GLU A 23 25.20 -4.83 11.21
C GLU A 23 24.22 -4.32 10.13
N THR A 24 23.32 -3.42 10.51
CA THR A 24 22.45 -2.73 9.57
C THR A 24 23.21 -1.58 8.92
N THR A 25 23.69 -1.75 7.69
CA THR A 25 24.43 -0.73 6.96
C THR A 25 23.55 0.37 6.41
N HIS A 26 22.35 0.01 5.91
CA HIS A 26 21.41 0.94 5.30
C HIS A 26 20.01 0.79 5.90
N SER A 27 19.31 1.90 6.06
CA SER A 27 17.91 1.92 6.45
C SER A 27 17.15 3.01 5.71
N TRP A 28 15.97 2.71 5.22
CA TRP A 28 15.09 3.67 4.56
C TRP A 28 13.67 3.55 5.08
N ARG A 29 12.89 4.55 4.79
CA ARG A 29 11.46 4.59 5.14
C ARG A 29 10.72 5.36 4.05
N GLY A 30 9.47 5.02 3.86
CA GLY A 30 8.59 5.70 2.90
C GLY A 30 7.18 5.84 3.44
N PHE A 31 6.37 6.59 2.72
CA PHE A 31 4.94 6.67 2.97
C PHE A 31 4.24 5.48 2.32
N VAL A 32 3.26 4.93 3.03
CA VAL A 32 2.36 3.92 2.49
C VAL A 32 1.03 4.59 2.17
N CYS A 33 0.56 4.44 0.93
CA CYS A 33 -0.77 4.87 0.54
C CYS A 33 -1.77 3.81 0.99
N MET A 34 -2.70 4.19 1.85
CA MET A 34 -3.78 3.32 2.32
C MET A 34 -5.12 3.87 1.86
N ALA A 35 -5.88 3.04 1.17
CA ALA A 35 -7.27 3.33 0.80
C ALA A 35 -8.24 2.70 1.80
N ALA A 36 -9.46 3.24 1.89
CA ALA A 36 -10.46 2.77 2.85
C ALA A 36 -10.82 1.28 2.71
N ARG A 37 -10.71 0.73 1.50
CA ARG A 37 -10.99 -0.69 1.22
C ARG A 37 -9.82 -1.63 1.44
N LEU A 38 -8.63 -1.10 1.71
CA LEU A 38 -7.37 -1.86 1.78
C LEU A 38 -7.08 -2.69 0.49
N THR A 39 -7.60 -2.22 -0.65
CA THR A 39 -7.38 -2.82 -1.97
C THR A 39 -6.79 -1.79 -2.91
N PRO A 40 -5.90 -2.18 -3.85
CA PRO A 40 -5.44 -1.29 -4.91
C PRO A 40 -6.60 -0.75 -5.74
N SER A 41 -6.37 0.36 -6.41
CA SER A 41 -7.32 1.00 -7.32
C SER A 41 -6.65 1.23 -8.67
N LEU A 42 -7.33 0.83 -9.75
CA LEU A 42 -6.85 0.93 -11.12
C LEU A 42 -7.94 1.50 -12.03
N GLY A 43 -7.54 2.20 -13.07
CA GLY A 43 -8.44 2.65 -14.13
C GLY A 43 -8.05 3.98 -14.74
N ALA A 44 -8.95 4.56 -15.51
CA ALA A 44 -8.88 5.95 -15.95
C ALA A 44 -9.57 6.86 -14.93
N LEU A 45 -9.20 8.14 -14.91
CA LEU A 45 -9.90 9.12 -14.08
C LEU A 45 -11.30 9.37 -14.64
N PRO A 46 -12.33 9.50 -13.77
CA PRO A 46 -13.70 9.76 -14.23
C PRO A 46 -13.85 11.10 -14.98
N ASP A 47 -13.06 12.10 -14.62
CA ASP A 47 -13.12 13.45 -15.17
C ASP A 47 -12.14 13.63 -16.36
N ASP A 48 -11.23 12.70 -16.59
CA ASP A 48 -10.27 12.72 -17.68
C ASP A 48 -9.83 11.29 -18.04
N GLU A 49 -10.49 10.71 -19.02
CA GLU A 49 -10.23 9.34 -19.47
C GLU A 49 -8.84 9.15 -20.12
N SER A 50 -8.12 10.22 -20.42
CA SER A 50 -6.75 10.16 -20.93
C SER A 50 -5.72 9.87 -19.82
N VAL A 51 -6.10 10.06 -18.56
CA VAL A 51 -5.24 9.85 -17.39
C VAL A 51 -5.55 8.51 -16.73
N PHE A 52 -4.60 7.62 -16.77
CA PHE A 52 -4.68 6.30 -16.14
C PHE A 52 -3.95 6.29 -14.80
N PHE A 53 -4.46 5.51 -13.86
CA PHE A 53 -3.85 5.38 -12.54
C PHE A 53 -3.82 3.95 -12.05
N ALA A 54 -2.83 3.64 -11.22
CA ALA A 54 -2.75 2.44 -10.39
C ALA A 54 -2.08 2.82 -9.07
N LEU A 55 -2.81 2.70 -7.95
CA LEU A 55 -2.35 3.19 -6.66
C LEU A 55 -2.95 2.41 -5.48
N GLY A 56 -2.48 2.71 -4.26
CA GLY A 56 -3.05 2.13 -3.05
C GLY A 56 -2.66 0.66 -2.80
N TYR A 57 -1.44 0.27 -3.08
CA TYR A 57 -0.97 -1.12 -2.95
C TYR A 57 -0.76 -1.62 -1.51
N HIS A 58 -0.89 -0.78 -0.51
CA HIS A 58 -0.82 -1.14 0.92
C HIS A 58 0.43 -1.95 1.35
N GLY A 59 1.57 -1.74 0.68
CA GLY A 59 2.80 -2.48 0.90
C GLY A 59 3.03 -3.64 -0.08
N ASN A 60 2.01 -4.09 -0.82
CA ASN A 60 2.12 -5.18 -1.80
C ASN A 60 2.55 -4.71 -3.21
N GLY A 61 3.04 -3.49 -3.35
CA GLY A 61 3.37 -2.88 -4.65
C GLY A 61 4.40 -3.67 -5.45
N VAL A 62 5.36 -4.30 -4.79
CA VAL A 62 6.40 -5.09 -5.48
C VAL A 62 5.80 -6.21 -6.34
N ALA A 63 4.78 -6.88 -5.83
CA ALA A 63 4.08 -7.94 -6.57
C ALA A 63 2.97 -7.40 -7.49
N ALA A 64 2.16 -6.45 -6.99
CA ALA A 64 0.96 -5.99 -7.68
C ALA A 64 1.21 -4.92 -8.75
N ALA A 65 2.24 -4.06 -8.59
CA ALA A 65 2.49 -2.97 -9.54
C ALA A 65 2.91 -3.45 -10.93
N PRO A 66 3.75 -4.50 -11.12
CA PRO A 66 4.07 -5.02 -12.45
C PRO A 66 2.83 -5.54 -13.20
N TRP A 67 1.95 -6.25 -12.49
CA TRP A 67 0.69 -6.72 -13.06
C TRP A 67 -0.23 -5.54 -13.43
N ALA A 68 -0.40 -4.58 -12.53
CA ALA A 68 -1.21 -3.39 -12.77
C ALA A 68 -0.68 -2.57 -13.95
N GLY A 69 0.65 -2.36 -14.02
CA GLY A 69 1.30 -1.65 -15.11
C GLY A 69 1.10 -2.33 -16.47
N ARG A 70 1.18 -3.66 -16.51
CA ARG A 70 0.89 -4.44 -17.72
C ARG A 70 -0.57 -4.24 -18.17
N LEU A 71 -1.52 -4.33 -17.25
CA LEU A 71 -2.93 -4.14 -17.56
C LEU A 71 -3.22 -2.71 -18.06
N LEU A 72 -2.67 -1.70 -17.40
CA LEU A 72 -2.80 -0.30 -17.85
C LEU A 72 -2.19 -0.09 -19.24
N ALA A 73 -1.05 -0.69 -19.53
CA ALA A 73 -0.45 -0.61 -20.85
C ALA A 73 -1.34 -1.26 -21.94
N GLN A 74 -2.04 -2.33 -21.63
CA GLN A 74 -3.01 -2.96 -22.53
C GLN A 74 -4.24 -2.07 -22.74
N LEU A 75 -4.75 -1.43 -21.68
CA LEU A 75 -5.86 -0.48 -21.75
C LEU A 75 -5.51 0.73 -22.64
N ILE A 76 -4.36 1.36 -22.39
CA ILE A 76 -3.86 2.49 -23.19
C ILE A 76 -3.66 2.09 -24.65
N GLY A 77 -3.18 0.89 -24.91
CA GLY A 77 -2.97 0.36 -26.25
C GLY A 77 -4.22 -0.21 -26.94
N GLY A 78 -5.41 -0.09 -26.35
CA GLY A 78 -6.66 -0.61 -26.89
C GLY A 78 -6.73 -2.14 -27.00
N LYS A 79 -5.88 -2.85 -26.24
CA LYS A 79 -5.81 -4.33 -26.21
C LYS A 79 -6.58 -4.95 -25.04
N ALA A 80 -7.11 -4.14 -24.16
CA ALA A 80 -7.94 -4.53 -23.03
C ALA A 80 -9.03 -3.48 -22.82
N ASP A 81 -10.08 -3.86 -22.10
CA ASP A 81 -11.20 -3.02 -21.72
C ASP A 81 -11.18 -2.74 -20.21
N SER A 82 -11.89 -1.71 -19.78
CA SER A 82 -12.11 -1.44 -18.36
C SER A 82 -12.80 -2.59 -17.63
N ALA A 83 -13.56 -3.43 -18.36
CA ALA A 83 -14.16 -4.65 -17.84
C ALA A 83 -13.14 -5.72 -17.44
N ASP A 84 -11.95 -5.71 -18.03
CA ASP A 84 -10.85 -6.62 -17.70
C ASP A 84 -10.20 -6.31 -16.34
N ILE A 85 -10.44 -5.10 -15.82
CA ILE A 85 -10.04 -4.78 -14.45
C ILE A 85 -11.00 -5.48 -13.47
N PRO A 86 -10.50 -6.29 -12.53
CA PRO A 86 -11.35 -6.88 -11.50
C PRO A 86 -12.20 -5.82 -10.79
N ALA A 87 -13.49 -6.08 -10.64
CA ALA A 87 -14.45 -5.09 -10.12
C ALA A 87 -14.03 -4.50 -8.76
N VAL A 88 -13.35 -5.28 -7.92
CA VAL A 88 -12.86 -4.85 -6.60
C VAL A 88 -11.73 -3.81 -6.70
N LEU A 89 -11.01 -3.76 -7.83
CA LEU A 89 -9.89 -2.86 -8.07
C LEU A 89 -10.27 -1.68 -8.98
N ARG A 90 -11.43 -1.74 -9.62
CA ARG A 90 -11.84 -0.78 -10.64
C ARG A 90 -12.23 0.57 -10.05
N GLY A 91 -11.74 1.62 -10.67
CA GLY A 91 -12.09 3.00 -10.36
C GLY A 91 -11.30 3.63 -9.21
N PRO A 92 -11.52 4.92 -8.96
CA PRO A 92 -10.77 5.68 -7.96
C PRO A 92 -11.05 5.17 -6.54
N PRO A 93 -10.06 5.28 -5.64
CA PRO A 93 -10.26 4.91 -4.24
C PRO A 93 -11.26 5.86 -3.60
N ARG A 94 -12.10 5.33 -2.74
CA ARG A 94 -12.98 6.16 -1.92
C ARG A 94 -12.15 7.05 -1.00
N SER A 95 -12.45 8.34 -0.97
CA SER A 95 -11.82 9.27 -0.06
C SER A 95 -12.19 8.93 1.40
N ILE A 96 -11.20 9.07 2.28
CA ILE A 96 -11.45 8.95 3.73
C ILE A 96 -11.98 10.32 4.20
N PRO A 97 -13.13 10.36 4.89
CA PRO A 97 -13.65 11.60 5.44
C PRO A 97 -12.63 12.28 6.35
N PHE A 98 -12.64 13.60 6.38
CA PHE A 98 -11.77 14.39 7.25
C PHE A 98 -10.28 13.98 7.19
N PRO A 99 -9.56 14.21 6.08
CA PRO A 99 -8.17 13.77 5.89
C PRO A 99 -7.20 14.24 6.99
N ALA A 100 -7.52 15.35 7.66
CA ALA A 100 -6.75 15.85 8.79
C ALA A 100 -6.72 14.87 9.98
N LEU A 101 -7.76 14.05 10.13
CA LEU A 101 -7.87 13.04 11.20
C LEU A 101 -7.21 11.70 10.86
N ARG A 102 -6.54 11.57 9.70
CA ARG A 102 -5.93 10.30 9.25
C ARG A 102 -5.04 9.62 10.29
N ARG A 103 -4.33 10.41 11.12
CA ARG A 103 -3.48 9.86 12.19
C ARG A 103 -4.29 9.23 13.32
N TRP A 104 -5.46 9.78 13.60
CA TRP A 104 -6.37 9.26 14.63
C TRP A 104 -7.07 7.98 14.17
N TYR A 105 -7.49 7.93 12.90
CA TYR A 105 -8.03 6.69 12.30
C TYR A 105 -7.01 5.56 12.37
N LEU A 106 -5.75 5.84 11.99
CA LEU A 106 -4.69 4.85 12.05
C LEU A 106 -4.42 4.38 13.49
N LYS A 107 -4.33 5.32 14.45
CA LYS A 107 -4.13 4.97 15.87
C LYS A 107 -5.30 4.16 16.42
N GLY A 108 -6.52 4.51 16.08
CA GLY A 108 -7.72 3.78 16.48
C GLY A 108 -7.74 2.36 15.90
N ALA A 109 -7.45 2.21 14.61
CA ALA A 109 -7.37 0.90 13.96
C ALA A 109 -6.27 0.03 14.58
N LEU A 110 -5.07 0.57 14.78
CA LEU A 110 -3.97 -0.18 15.41
C LEU A 110 -4.29 -0.57 16.86
N GLY A 111 -4.94 0.32 17.63
CA GLY A 111 -5.41 0.02 18.99
C GLY A 111 -6.46 -1.09 19.00
N TYR A 112 -7.42 -1.03 18.07
CA TYR A 112 -8.47 -2.03 17.94
C TYR A 112 -7.89 -3.42 17.60
N TYR A 113 -7.03 -3.52 16.59
CA TYR A 113 -6.41 -4.79 16.22
C TYR A 113 -5.51 -5.34 17.32
N ARG A 114 -4.75 -4.48 18.00
CA ARG A 114 -3.95 -4.90 19.16
C ARG A 114 -4.81 -5.48 20.29
N PHE A 115 -6.01 -4.97 20.49
CA PHE A 115 -6.96 -5.49 21.47
C PHE A 115 -7.57 -6.83 21.02
N MET A 116 -7.80 -7.00 19.71
CA MET A 116 -8.35 -8.23 19.14
C MET A 116 -7.33 -9.38 19.08
N ASP A 117 -6.04 -9.06 18.99
CA ASP A 117 -4.94 -10.04 18.92
C ASP A 117 -4.45 -10.48 20.32
N LEU A 118 -5.06 -9.96 21.40
CA LEU A 118 -4.84 -10.38 22.79
C LEU A 118 -5.90 -11.36 23.25
#